data_cc4bb0aa0fea180fc3aecec82bf2d81b
#
_entry.id   cc4bb0aa0fea180fc3aecec82bf2d81b
#
_cell.length_a   1.000
_cell.length_b   1.000
_cell.length_c   1.000
_cell.angle_alpha   90.00
_cell.angle_beta   90.00
_cell.angle_gamma   90.00
#
_symmetry.space_group_name_H-M   'P 1'
#
loop_
_entity.id
_entity.type
_entity.pdbx_description
1 polymer ?
#
loop_
_entity_poly.entity_id
_entity_poly.type
_entity_poly.pdbx_seq_one_letter_code
_entity_poly.pdbx_strand_id
1 'polypeptide(L)'
;NSESQNLSNSTTLVSLKTIFNDRDIYYTTDGSTPDKNSKRYTEPFAIERSCIVKAVCFEDNRETIVNEKYILYHKGMGHFRKLNTVAGNYRPEYSGGSEDALLNGAVGTNNYKDGNWQGFYGTDCDLELDFGKKEKLSSLKINFFTNPYDWIMLPKRMSVYHSDNGIHYQLFRSYVISEDIPTSNSNIVTKTFDISGLNSRFVRIVVETPGLIPYGLPGYNNPSWMFMDEIVVE
;
A
#
# COMPACT_ATOMS: atom_id res chain seq x y z
N ASN A 1 -5.34 -14.40 2.31
CA ASN A 1 -5.50 -13.32 1.35
C ASN A 1 -6.66 -12.45 1.80
N SER A 2 -6.41 -11.17 2.06
CA SER A 2 -7.44 -10.17 2.29
C SER A 2 -7.72 -9.48 0.96
N GLU A 3 -8.93 -9.61 0.41
CA GLU A 3 -9.42 -8.84 -0.72
C GLU A 3 -10.28 -7.70 -0.18
N SER A 4 -9.98 -6.47 -0.57
CA SER A 4 -10.87 -5.33 -0.34
C SER A 4 -11.89 -5.27 -1.47
N GLN A 5 -13.17 -5.26 -1.16
CA GLN A 5 -14.25 -4.98 -2.13
C GLN A 5 -14.75 -3.56 -1.89
N ASN A 6 -14.71 -2.73 -2.93
CA ASN A 6 -15.25 -1.38 -2.91
C ASN A 6 -16.78 -1.40 -2.80
N LEU A 7 -17.30 -0.90 -1.71
CA LEU A 7 -18.68 -0.45 -1.58
C LEU A 7 -18.69 1.09 -1.58
N SER A 8 -19.73 1.69 -2.16
CA SER A 8 -19.92 3.12 -2.41
C SER A 8 -19.95 4.07 -1.19
N ASN A 9 -19.59 3.59 -0.01
CA ASN A 9 -19.38 4.34 1.22
C ASN A 9 -18.03 3.91 1.79
N SER A 10 -17.00 4.67 1.63
CA SER A 10 -15.66 4.71 2.29
C SER A 10 -15.36 3.70 3.43
N THR A 11 -15.82 2.47 3.32
CA THR A 11 -15.69 1.45 4.35
C THR A 11 -14.74 0.37 3.85
N THR A 12 -13.61 0.21 4.51
CA THR A 12 -12.67 -0.86 4.19
C THR A 12 -13.20 -2.19 4.73
N LEU A 13 -13.37 -3.17 3.85
CA LEU A 13 -13.81 -4.50 4.21
C LEU A 13 -12.63 -5.47 4.32
N VAL A 14 -12.60 -6.22 5.41
CA VAL A 14 -11.64 -7.31 5.63
C VAL A 14 -12.31 -8.63 5.31
N SER A 15 -11.73 -9.38 4.37
CA SER A 15 -12.13 -10.75 4.04
C SER A 15 -11.11 -11.75 4.56
N LEU A 16 -11.58 -12.78 5.24
CA LEU A 16 -10.74 -13.87 5.72
C LEU A 16 -11.03 -15.13 4.89
N LYS A 17 -9.97 -15.81 4.46
CA LYS A 17 -10.08 -17.07 3.71
C LYS A 17 -9.20 -18.14 4.36
N THR A 18 -9.69 -19.38 4.38
CA THR A 18 -8.91 -20.56 4.77
C THR A 18 -8.80 -21.52 3.60
N ILE A 19 -7.72 -22.30 3.57
CA ILE A 19 -7.56 -23.41 2.61
C ILE A 19 -8.36 -24.66 3.05
N PHE A 20 -8.91 -24.65 4.27
CA PHE A 20 -9.68 -25.75 4.84
C PHE A 20 -11.18 -25.45 4.69
N ASN A 21 -11.86 -26.14 3.78
CA ASN A 21 -13.26 -25.87 3.43
C ASN A 21 -14.27 -26.23 4.54
N ASP A 22 -13.86 -27.00 5.54
CA ASP A 22 -14.69 -27.55 6.63
C ASP A 22 -14.42 -26.90 7.98
N ARG A 23 -13.60 -25.85 8.04
CA ARG A 23 -13.20 -25.22 9.29
C ARG A 23 -13.73 -23.81 9.41
N ASP A 24 -14.25 -23.50 10.60
CA ASP A 24 -14.61 -22.14 10.97
C ASP A 24 -13.38 -21.30 11.26
N ILE A 25 -13.42 -20.04 10.80
CA ILE A 25 -12.42 -19.03 11.13
C ILE A 25 -12.94 -18.23 12.32
N TYR A 26 -12.12 -18.11 13.36
CA TYR A 26 -12.35 -17.20 14.49
C TYR A 26 -11.35 -16.07 14.43
N TYR A 27 -11.77 -14.86 14.78
CA TYR A 27 -10.91 -13.69 14.64
C TYR A 27 -11.13 -12.64 15.74
N THR A 28 -10.10 -11.80 15.92
CA THR A 28 -10.11 -10.58 16.74
C THR A 28 -9.62 -9.40 15.91
N THR A 29 -9.93 -8.17 16.35
CA THR A 29 -9.49 -6.91 15.68
C THR A 29 -8.74 -5.99 16.65
N ASP A 30 -8.43 -6.46 17.84
CA ASP A 30 -7.73 -5.72 18.90
C ASP A 30 -6.30 -6.26 19.16
N GLY A 31 -5.86 -7.24 18.35
CA GLY A 31 -4.57 -7.89 18.50
C GLY A 31 -4.51 -8.99 19.57
N SER A 32 -5.61 -9.26 20.29
CA SER A 32 -5.69 -10.43 21.17
C SER A 32 -5.67 -11.74 20.38
N THR A 33 -5.17 -12.80 20.97
CA THR A 33 -5.19 -14.12 20.34
C THR A 33 -6.63 -14.66 20.30
N PRO A 34 -7.18 -14.97 19.10
CA PRO A 34 -8.54 -15.47 19.00
C PRO A 34 -8.64 -16.91 19.56
N ASP A 35 -9.78 -17.17 20.20
CA ASP A 35 -10.18 -18.49 20.72
C ASP A 35 -11.57 -18.88 20.19
N LYS A 36 -12.14 -20.00 20.66
CA LYS A 36 -13.47 -20.46 20.26
C LYS A 36 -14.62 -19.58 20.74
N ASN A 37 -14.39 -18.63 21.66
CA ASN A 37 -15.35 -17.65 22.12
C ASN A 37 -15.24 -16.33 21.34
N SER A 38 -14.19 -16.19 20.51
CA SER A 38 -13.98 -15.04 19.65
C SER A 38 -15.02 -14.99 18.52
N LYS A 39 -15.08 -13.87 17.81
CA LYS A 39 -16.00 -13.73 16.66
C LYS A 39 -15.73 -14.80 15.61
N ARG A 40 -16.78 -15.51 15.20
CA ARG A 40 -16.75 -16.42 14.07
C ARG A 40 -16.92 -15.62 12.79
N TYR A 41 -16.05 -15.84 11.81
CA TYR A 41 -16.14 -15.20 10.52
C TYR A 41 -17.20 -15.85 9.65
N THR A 42 -18.18 -15.06 9.20
CA THR A 42 -19.26 -15.49 8.31
C THR A 42 -19.31 -14.70 7.01
N GLU A 43 -18.88 -13.43 7.07
CA GLU A 43 -18.90 -12.49 5.96
C GLU A 43 -17.83 -11.40 6.15
N PRO A 44 -17.43 -10.67 5.08
CA PRO A 44 -16.52 -9.54 5.19
C PRO A 44 -17.01 -8.50 6.20
N PHE A 45 -16.10 -7.99 7.02
CA PHE A 45 -16.42 -6.99 8.05
C PHE A 45 -15.67 -5.69 7.83
N ALA A 46 -16.31 -4.58 8.22
CA ALA A 46 -15.76 -3.24 8.11
C ALA A 46 -14.75 -2.93 9.20
N ILE A 47 -13.71 -2.15 8.85
CA ILE A 47 -12.82 -1.48 9.80
C ILE A 47 -12.91 0.03 9.60
N GLU A 48 -12.86 0.79 10.71
CA GLU A 48 -12.96 2.26 10.74
C GLU A 48 -11.75 2.91 11.42
N ARG A 49 -10.76 2.10 11.81
CA ARG A 49 -9.52 2.51 12.45
C ARG A 49 -8.44 1.48 12.25
N SER A 50 -7.18 1.91 12.36
CA SER A 50 -6.05 0.98 12.33
C SER A 50 -6.18 -0.08 13.41
N CYS A 51 -5.94 -1.35 13.05
CA CYS A 51 -6.14 -2.48 13.92
C CYS A 51 -5.19 -3.64 13.58
N ILE A 52 -5.03 -4.56 14.52
CA ILE A 52 -4.36 -5.84 14.28
C ILE A 52 -5.45 -6.90 14.18
N VAL A 53 -5.63 -7.47 12.99
CA VAL A 53 -6.51 -8.60 12.77
C VAL A 53 -5.72 -9.88 13.02
N LYS A 54 -6.22 -10.71 13.95
CA LYS A 54 -5.71 -12.07 14.12
C LYS A 54 -6.81 -13.07 13.79
N ALA A 55 -6.43 -14.17 13.12
CA ALA A 55 -7.36 -15.21 12.72
C ALA A 55 -6.77 -16.60 12.96
N VAL A 56 -7.63 -17.54 13.37
CA VAL A 56 -7.28 -18.93 13.64
C VAL A 56 -8.40 -19.85 13.17
N CYS A 57 -8.05 -21.08 12.77
CA CYS A 57 -8.98 -22.20 12.63
C CYS A 57 -8.68 -23.22 13.73
N PHE A 58 -9.66 -24.08 14.05
CA PHE A 58 -9.47 -25.18 15.01
C PHE A 58 -9.63 -26.52 14.31
N GLU A 59 -8.76 -27.47 14.66
CA GLU A 59 -8.82 -28.88 14.28
C GLU A 59 -8.83 -29.73 15.54
N ASP A 60 -9.86 -30.54 15.74
CA ASP A 60 -10.00 -31.41 16.93
C ASP A 60 -9.67 -30.73 18.26
N ASN A 61 -10.15 -29.49 18.44
CA ASN A 61 -9.86 -28.61 19.57
C ASN A 61 -8.41 -28.08 19.65
N ARG A 62 -7.56 -28.32 18.66
CA ARG A 62 -6.23 -27.74 18.57
C ARG A 62 -6.26 -26.52 17.66
N GLU A 63 -5.60 -25.46 18.09
CA GLU A 63 -5.40 -24.25 17.27
C GLU A 63 -4.50 -24.57 16.08
N THR A 64 -4.85 -24.05 14.92
CA THR A 64 -3.91 -23.93 13.81
C THR A 64 -2.95 -22.77 14.06
N ILE A 65 -2.07 -22.49 13.10
CA ILE A 65 -1.21 -21.30 13.17
C ILE A 65 -2.10 -20.05 13.15
N VAL A 66 -1.92 -19.19 14.16
CA VAL A 66 -2.56 -17.87 14.18
C VAL A 66 -1.93 -17.01 13.10
N ASN A 67 -2.74 -16.52 12.17
CA ASN A 67 -2.33 -15.53 11.20
C ASN A 67 -2.63 -14.14 11.73
N GLU A 68 -1.69 -13.23 11.60
CA GLU A 68 -1.78 -11.86 12.07
C GLU A 68 -1.50 -10.89 10.92
N LYS A 69 -2.32 -9.84 10.82
CA LYS A 69 -2.08 -8.73 9.89
C LYS A 69 -2.42 -7.40 10.55
N TYR A 70 -1.46 -6.47 10.56
CA TYR A 70 -1.73 -5.07 10.87
C TYR A 70 -2.36 -4.40 9.67
N ILE A 71 -3.48 -3.70 9.87
CA ILE A 71 -4.17 -2.90 8.84
C ILE A 71 -4.12 -1.45 9.28
N LEU A 72 -3.48 -0.64 8.47
CA LEU A 72 -3.32 0.80 8.69
C LEU A 72 -4.49 1.54 8.01
N TYR A 73 -5.44 2.02 8.81
CA TYR A 73 -6.59 2.79 8.30
C TYR A 73 -6.21 4.25 8.05
N HIS A 74 -6.58 4.78 6.89
CA HIS A 74 -6.38 6.17 6.50
C HIS A 74 -7.42 6.63 5.46
N LYS A 75 -7.51 7.95 5.20
CA LYS A 75 -8.52 8.54 4.29
C LYS A 75 -8.46 8.04 2.84
N GLY A 76 -7.32 7.57 2.35
CA GLY A 76 -7.18 7.06 0.98
C GLY A 76 -7.85 5.71 0.73
N MET A 77 -8.11 4.93 1.79
CA MET A 77 -8.69 3.60 1.66
C MET A 77 -10.10 3.65 1.06
N GLY A 78 -10.36 2.74 0.10
CA GLY A 78 -11.64 2.71 -0.61
C GLY A 78 -11.84 3.84 -1.65
N HIS A 79 -10.84 4.69 -1.85
CA HIS A 79 -10.90 5.80 -2.80
C HIS A 79 -9.99 5.62 -4.03
N PHE A 80 -9.48 4.40 -4.22
CA PHE A 80 -8.76 4.04 -5.43
C PHE A 80 -9.63 4.29 -6.66
N ARG A 81 -9.12 5.03 -7.61
CA ARG A 81 -9.78 5.29 -8.88
C ARG A 81 -9.07 4.58 -10.03
N LYS A 82 -7.76 4.77 -10.12
CA LYS A 82 -6.97 4.26 -11.23
C LYS A 82 -5.49 4.28 -10.90
N LEU A 83 -4.79 3.25 -11.31
CA LEU A 83 -3.33 3.25 -11.45
C LEU A 83 -3.00 3.35 -12.94
N ASN A 84 -2.45 4.48 -13.39
CA ASN A 84 -2.14 4.75 -14.80
C ASN A 84 -0.89 3.99 -15.27
N THR A 85 -0.12 3.46 -14.35
CA THR A 85 1.06 2.61 -14.58
C THR A 85 0.80 1.21 -14.04
N VAL A 86 1.47 0.21 -14.57
CA VAL A 86 1.31 -1.19 -14.13
C VAL A 86 2.37 -1.49 -13.07
N ALA A 87 1.96 -1.72 -11.82
CA ALA A 87 2.83 -2.29 -10.81
C ALA A 87 3.21 -3.73 -11.18
N GLY A 88 4.44 -4.15 -10.83
CA GLY A 88 4.95 -5.45 -11.27
C GLY A 88 5.10 -5.56 -12.79
N ASN A 89 5.27 -4.44 -13.51
CA ASN A 89 5.34 -4.37 -14.98
C ASN A 89 6.36 -5.31 -15.61
N TYR A 90 7.43 -5.64 -14.89
CA TYR A 90 8.47 -6.60 -15.31
C TYR A 90 8.36 -7.94 -14.55
N ARG A 91 7.81 -7.92 -13.33
CA ARG A 91 7.66 -9.05 -12.44
C ARG A 91 6.28 -9.02 -11.79
N PRO A 92 5.29 -9.79 -12.27
CA PRO A 92 3.92 -9.78 -11.75
C PRO A 92 3.80 -10.07 -10.25
N GLU A 93 4.74 -10.83 -9.68
CA GLU A 93 4.83 -11.10 -8.24
C GLU A 93 5.04 -9.85 -7.39
N TYR A 94 5.44 -8.72 -7.98
CA TYR A 94 5.62 -7.43 -7.31
C TYR A 94 4.44 -6.47 -7.55
N SER A 95 3.24 -7.00 -7.80
CA SER A 95 2.04 -6.19 -7.98
C SER A 95 1.36 -5.76 -6.67
N GLY A 96 1.82 -6.26 -5.51
CA GLY A 96 1.15 -6.03 -4.23
C GLY A 96 -0.18 -6.78 -4.08
N GLY A 97 -0.53 -7.64 -5.05
CA GLY A 97 -1.70 -8.52 -5.01
C GLY A 97 -3.01 -7.90 -5.51
N SER A 98 -3.10 -6.58 -5.65
CA SER A 98 -4.28 -5.87 -6.19
C SER A 98 -3.88 -4.53 -6.81
N GLU A 99 -4.76 -3.96 -7.64
CA GLU A 99 -4.51 -2.62 -8.25
C GLU A 99 -4.54 -1.50 -7.20
N ASP A 100 -5.29 -1.67 -6.12
CA ASP A 100 -5.42 -0.73 -5.01
C ASP A 100 -4.42 -0.99 -3.86
N ALA A 101 -3.41 -1.83 -4.08
CA ALA A 101 -2.48 -2.26 -3.04
C ALA A 101 -1.75 -1.10 -2.33
N LEU A 102 -1.57 0.05 -2.98
CA LEU A 102 -1.02 1.27 -2.35
C LEU A 102 -2.01 2.00 -1.41
N LEU A 103 -3.27 1.54 -1.32
CA LEU A 103 -4.34 2.18 -0.54
C LEU A 103 -5.16 1.17 0.27
N ASN A 104 -4.65 -0.03 0.49
CA ASN A 104 -5.41 -1.11 1.14
C ASN A 104 -5.09 -1.30 2.63
N GLY A 105 -4.19 -0.48 3.18
CA GLY A 105 -3.76 -0.51 4.58
C GLY A 105 -2.79 -1.64 4.91
N ALA A 106 -2.28 -2.36 3.91
CA ALA A 106 -1.34 -3.45 4.10
C ALA A 106 0.10 -2.95 4.07
N VAL A 107 0.75 -2.97 5.21
CA VAL A 107 2.15 -2.52 5.34
C VAL A 107 3.11 -3.67 5.02
N GLY A 108 4.12 -3.39 4.21
CA GLY A 108 5.19 -4.32 3.88
C GLY A 108 6.18 -4.52 5.03
N THR A 109 6.83 -5.67 5.05
CA THR A 109 7.91 -6.00 5.98
C THR A 109 9.28 -5.65 5.37
N ASN A 110 10.35 -5.87 6.13
CA ASN A 110 11.72 -5.72 5.60
C ASN A 110 12.11 -6.84 4.59
N ASN A 111 11.11 -7.36 3.90
CA ASN A 111 11.26 -8.31 2.79
C ASN A 111 10.35 -7.86 1.65
N TYR A 112 10.91 -7.24 0.61
CA TYR A 112 10.15 -6.74 -0.54
C TYR A 112 9.43 -7.84 -1.36
N LYS A 113 9.62 -9.11 -0.99
CA LYS A 113 8.96 -10.29 -1.60
C LYS A 113 7.80 -10.82 -0.74
N ASP A 114 7.38 -10.09 0.29
CA ASP A 114 6.30 -10.53 1.21
C ASP A 114 4.88 -10.43 0.62
N GLY A 115 4.76 -9.86 -0.59
CA GLY A 115 3.50 -9.70 -1.31
C GLY A 115 2.73 -8.41 -0.99
N ASN A 116 3.24 -7.55 -0.09
CA ASN A 116 2.61 -6.25 0.23
C ASN A 116 3.26 -5.07 -0.51
N TRP A 117 4.40 -5.29 -1.16
CA TRP A 117 5.12 -4.25 -1.89
C TRP A 117 4.68 -4.18 -3.35
N GLN A 118 4.45 -2.99 -3.87
CA GLN A 118 4.32 -2.73 -5.30
C GLN A 118 5.64 -2.26 -5.89
N GLY A 119 6.14 -2.97 -6.90
CA GLY A 119 7.39 -2.68 -7.61
C GLY A 119 7.14 -2.08 -8.99
N PHE A 120 7.85 -1.00 -9.32
CA PHE A 120 7.82 -0.30 -10.60
C PHE A 120 9.22 -0.33 -11.21
N TYR A 121 9.38 -1.00 -12.35
CA TYR A 121 10.67 -1.14 -13.03
C TYR A 121 10.83 -0.12 -14.14
N GLY A 122 11.71 0.85 -13.92
CA GLY A 122 12.02 1.89 -14.91
C GLY A 122 10.82 2.77 -15.30
N THR A 123 9.75 2.78 -14.50
CA THR A 123 8.55 3.57 -14.77
C THR A 123 8.08 4.30 -13.51
N ASP A 124 7.36 5.40 -13.69
CA ASP A 124 6.77 6.17 -12.60
C ASP A 124 5.57 5.41 -12.02
N CYS A 125 5.23 5.69 -10.76
CA CYS A 125 3.91 5.37 -10.23
C CYS A 125 2.98 6.57 -10.45
N ASP A 126 1.81 6.34 -11.00
CA ASP A 126 0.82 7.38 -11.32
C ASP A 126 -0.56 6.92 -10.86
N LEU A 127 -0.92 7.32 -9.63
CA LEU A 127 -2.11 6.90 -8.91
C LEU A 127 -3.14 8.03 -8.85
N GLU A 128 -4.41 7.70 -9.12
CA GLU A 128 -5.55 8.59 -8.96
C GLU A 128 -6.51 8.09 -7.87
N LEU A 129 -6.99 9.06 -7.05
CA LEU A 129 -8.01 8.87 -6.03
C LEU A 129 -9.27 9.69 -6.37
N ASP A 130 -10.45 9.16 -6.04
CA ASP A 130 -11.73 9.89 -6.03
C ASP A 130 -12.39 9.76 -4.66
N PHE A 131 -12.43 10.84 -3.90
CA PHE A 131 -13.07 10.90 -2.58
C PHE A 131 -14.60 11.02 -2.65
N GLY A 132 -15.19 11.06 -3.87
CA GLY A 132 -16.64 11.26 -4.08
C GLY A 132 -17.13 12.67 -3.78
N LYS A 133 -16.46 13.38 -2.89
CA LYS A 133 -16.69 14.79 -2.47
C LYS A 133 -15.37 15.48 -2.23
N LYS A 134 -15.40 16.81 -2.06
CA LYS A 134 -14.18 17.53 -1.61
C LYS A 134 -13.78 17.08 -0.22
N GLU A 135 -12.54 16.66 -0.08
CA GLU A 135 -11.93 16.22 1.16
C GLU A 135 -10.73 17.09 1.50
N LYS A 136 -10.63 17.50 2.77
CA LYS A 136 -9.47 18.26 3.29
C LYS A 136 -8.39 17.27 3.67
N LEU A 137 -7.22 17.44 3.07
CA LEU A 137 -6.05 16.59 3.30
C LEU A 137 -4.93 17.39 3.95
N SER A 138 -4.15 16.75 4.79
CA SER A 138 -3.05 17.36 5.54
C SER A 138 -1.69 16.79 5.20
N SER A 139 -1.60 15.48 5.02
CA SER A 139 -0.33 14.82 4.74
C SER A 139 -0.47 13.56 3.90
N LEU A 140 0.64 13.21 3.23
CA LEU A 140 0.88 11.88 2.66
C LEU A 140 2.09 11.28 3.36
N LYS A 141 1.98 10.03 3.78
CA LYS A 141 3.10 9.25 4.31
C LYS A 141 3.29 8.00 3.46
N ILE A 142 4.50 7.80 2.96
CA ILE A 142 4.82 6.71 2.02
C ILE A 142 6.05 5.96 2.53
N ASN A 143 5.97 4.64 2.56
CA ASN A 143 7.12 3.80 2.78
C ASN A 143 7.73 3.39 1.43
N PHE A 144 9.04 3.55 1.32
CA PHE A 144 9.85 3.08 0.22
C PHE A 144 10.79 1.99 0.71
N PHE A 145 10.98 0.96 -0.09
CA PHE A 145 12.02 -0.03 0.15
C PHE A 145 13.28 0.35 -0.62
N THR A 146 14.45 0.22 0.00
CA THR A 146 15.74 0.45 -0.66
C THR A 146 16.63 -0.76 -0.52
N ASN A 147 17.21 -1.22 -1.60
CA ASN A 147 18.31 -2.19 -1.66
C ASN A 147 19.07 -2.00 -2.98
N PRO A 148 20.07 -1.12 -3.03
CA PRO A 148 20.79 -0.80 -4.26
C PRO A 148 21.45 -2.00 -4.92
N TYR A 149 21.82 -3.02 -4.15
CA TYR A 149 22.40 -4.26 -4.69
C TYR A 149 21.38 -5.15 -5.42
N ASP A 150 20.08 -5.02 -5.08
CA ASP A 150 18.96 -5.63 -5.79
C ASP A 150 18.28 -4.64 -6.76
N TRP A 151 18.97 -3.52 -7.09
CA TRP A 151 18.53 -2.48 -8.02
C TRP A 151 17.34 -1.64 -7.52
N ILE A 152 17.04 -1.68 -6.23
CA ILE A 152 15.91 -0.99 -5.60
C ILE A 152 16.38 0.33 -5.00
N MET A 153 15.84 1.45 -5.50
CA MET A 153 16.28 2.79 -5.13
C MET A 153 15.12 3.69 -4.74
N LEU A 154 15.44 4.77 -4.00
CA LEU A 154 14.47 5.83 -3.71
C LEU A 154 14.08 6.57 -4.99
N PRO A 155 12.80 6.95 -5.14
CA PRO A 155 12.35 7.78 -6.25
C PRO A 155 12.97 9.18 -6.20
N LYS A 156 12.98 9.86 -7.33
CA LYS A 156 13.53 11.22 -7.46
C LYS A 156 12.61 12.26 -6.83
N ARG A 157 11.32 12.16 -7.12
CA ARG A 157 10.34 13.21 -6.84
C ARG A 157 8.97 12.59 -6.60
N MET A 158 8.17 13.28 -5.80
CA MET A 158 6.74 13.03 -5.70
C MET A 158 6.00 14.34 -5.99
N SER A 159 4.96 14.27 -6.81
CA SER A 159 4.11 15.39 -7.17
C SER A 159 2.65 15.06 -6.89
N VAL A 160 1.94 16.00 -6.29
CA VAL A 160 0.52 15.91 -5.97
C VAL A 160 -0.23 16.88 -6.85
N TYR A 161 -1.24 16.38 -7.53
CA TYR A 161 -2.15 17.15 -8.36
C TYR A 161 -3.57 17.03 -7.83
N HIS A 162 -4.40 18.02 -8.12
CA HIS A 162 -5.80 18.03 -7.74
C HIS A 162 -6.70 18.38 -8.94
N SER A 163 -7.96 17.96 -8.84
CA SER A 163 -8.97 18.25 -9.86
C SER A 163 -10.37 18.30 -9.27
N ASP A 164 -11.23 19.14 -9.83
CA ASP A 164 -12.66 19.18 -9.49
C ASP A 164 -13.49 18.22 -10.37
N ASN A 165 -13.01 17.85 -11.56
CA ASN A 165 -13.75 17.04 -12.52
C ASN A 165 -13.08 15.69 -12.85
N GLY A 166 -11.89 15.41 -12.32
CA GLY A 166 -11.13 14.18 -12.58
C GLY A 166 -10.61 14.05 -14.01
N ILE A 167 -10.56 15.13 -14.78
CA ILE A 167 -10.06 15.18 -16.16
C ILE A 167 -8.88 16.14 -16.26
N HIS A 168 -9.07 17.37 -15.77
CA HIS A 168 -8.04 18.41 -15.79
C HIS A 168 -7.41 18.52 -14.41
N TYR A 169 -6.15 18.10 -14.31
CA TYR A 169 -5.39 18.13 -13.07
C TYR A 169 -4.44 19.33 -13.05
N GLN A 170 -4.37 20.01 -11.91
CA GLN A 170 -3.44 21.10 -11.63
C GLN A 170 -2.44 20.64 -10.57
N LEU A 171 -1.17 21.01 -10.74
CA LEU A 171 -0.14 20.74 -9.74
C LEU A 171 -0.45 21.51 -8.45
N PHE A 172 -0.58 20.79 -7.35
CA PHE A 172 -0.69 21.37 -6.02
C PHE A 172 0.69 21.58 -5.39
N ARG A 173 1.50 20.51 -5.34
CA ARG A 173 2.83 20.56 -4.70
C ARG A 173 3.74 19.46 -5.23
N SER A 174 5.04 19.72 -5.21
CA SER A 174 6.06 18.76 -5.62
C SER A 174 7.21 18.72 -4.63
N TYR A 175 7.79 17.54 -4.40
CA TYR A 175 8.85 17.29 -3.43
C TYR A 175 9.98 16.49 -4.06
N VAL A 176 11.20 16.92 -3.85
CA VAL A 176 12.39 16.10 -4.11
C VAL A 176 12.51 15.07 -2.97
N ILE A 177 12.65 13.80 -3.30
CA ILE A 177 12.75 12.71 -2.31
C ILE A 177 14.20 12.35 -2.07
N SER A 178 14.97 12.15 -3.14
CA SER A 178 16.38 11.81 -3.06
C SER A 178 17.15 12.43 -4.22
N GLU A 179 18.29 13.00 -3.89
CA GLU A 179 19.33 13.41 -4.84
C GLU A 179 20.55 12.47 -4.76
N ASP A 180 20.63 11.68 -3.67
CA ASP A 180 21.77 10.83 -3.34
C ASP A 180 21.48 9.35 -3.61
N ILE A 181 22.54 8.60 -3.92
CA ILE A 181 22.50 7.15 -4.03
C ILE A 181 22.47 6.58 -2.61
N PRO A 182 21.48 5.75 -2.25
CA PRO A 182 21.51 5.06 -0.98
C PRO A 182 22.76 4.16 -0.90
N THR A 183 23.56 4.32 0.14
CA THR A 183 24.78 3.53 0.36
C THR A 183 24.56 2.37 1.32
N SER A 184 23.37 2.26 1.92
CA SER A 184 23.05 1.24 2.92
C SER A 184 22.37 0.02 2.30
N ASN A 185 22.53 -1.13 2.97
CA ASN A 185 21.81 -2.36 2.71
C ASN A 185 20.27 -2.17 2.79
N SER A 186 19.52 -3.21 2.48
CA SER A 186 18.06 -3.29 2.55
C SER A 186 17.45 -2.54 3.75
N ASN A 187 16.59 -1.56 3.48
CA ASN A 187 15.93 -0.74 4.51
C ASN A 187 14.59 -0.18 4.04
N ILE A 188 13.67 0.02 4.99
CA ILE A 188 12.43 0.76 4.78
C ILE A 188 12.67 2.23 5.12
N VAL A 189 12.39 3.11 4.16
CA VAL A 189 12.50 4.56 4.30
C VAL A 189 11.12 5.18 4.25
N THR A 190 10.65 5.71 5.37
CA THR A 190 9.38 6.43 5.44
C THR A 190 9.59 7.91 5.13
N LYS A 191 8.79 8.46 4.22
CA LYS A 191 8.75 9.90 3.93
C LYS A 191 7.37 10.46 4.19
N THR A 192 7.31 11.62 4.83
CA THR A 192 6.06 12.37 5.07
C THR A 192 6.10 13.67 4.28
N PHE A 193 5.01 13.97 3.59
CA PHE A 193 4.85 15.12 2.71
C PHE A 193 3.68 15.96 3.19
N ASP A 194 3.91 17.25 3.47
CA ASP A 194 2.88 18.17 3.89
C ASP A 194 2.04 18.62 2.68
N ILE A 195 0.78 18.22 2.66
CA ILE A 195 -0.21 18.68 1.67
C ILE A 195 -1.33 19.50 2.30
N SER A 196 -1.04 20.12 3.44
CA SER A 196 -1.99 21.01 4.13
C SER A 196 -2.50 22.09 3.20
N GLY A 197 -3.82 22.33 3.24
CA GLY A 197 -4.53 23.26 2.37
C GLY A 197 -5.10 22.61 1.11
N LEU A 198 -4.77 21.36 0.80
CA LEU A 198 -5.45 20.62 -0.27
C LEU A 198 -6.89 20.31 0.15
N ASN A 199 -7.85 20.74 -0.66
CA ASN A 199 -9.27 20.47 -0.48
C ASN A 199 -9.86 20.13 -1.86
N SER A 200 -9.93 18.85 -2.18
CA SER A 200 -10.30 18.39 -3.52
C SER A 200 -11.04 17.06 -3.49
N ARG A 201 -11.85 16.81 -4.51
CA ARG A 201 -12.48 15.50 -4.73
C ARG A 201 -11.49 14.53 -5.38
N PHE A 202 -10.80 14.97 -6.44
CA PHE A 202 -9.87 14.12 -7.17
C PHE A 202 -8.44 14.52 -6.85
N VAL A 203 -7.63 13.53 -6.50
CA VAL A 203 -6.21 13.70 -6.24
C VAL A 203 -5.42 12.73 -7.11
N ARG A 204 -4.33 13.20 -7.71
CA ARG A 204 -3.40 12.35 -8.46
C ARG A 204 -2.02 12.49 -7.85
N ILE A 205 -1.39 11.38 -7.59
CA ILE A 205 -0.06 11.28 -6.99
C ILE A 205 0.85 10.63 -8.02
N VAL A 206 1.90 11.35 -8.41
CA VAL A 206 2.93 10.86 -9.32
C VAL A 206 4.23 10.74 -8.56
N VAL A 207 4.80 9.54 -8.52
CA VAL A 207 6.11 9.26 -7.93
C VAL A 207 7.07 8.88 -9.05
N GLU A 208 8.06 9.76 -9.29
CA GLU A 208 8.98 9.63 -10.42
C GLU A 208 10.02 8.55 -10.16
N THR A 209 10.20 7.66 -11.14
CA THR A 209 11.19 6.59 -11.09
C THR A 209 12.59 7.09 -10.69
N PRO A 210 13.39 6.30 -9.97
CA PRO A 210 14.79 6.63 -9.69
C PRO A 210 15.61 6.81 -10.97
N GLY A 211 15.18 6.15 -12.05
CA GLY A 211 15.87 6.18 -13.35
C GLY A 211 16.85 5.03 -13.53
N LEU A 212 18.01 5.31 -14.11
CA LEU A 212 19.04 4.29 -14.36
C LEU A 212 19.90 4.07 -13.12
N ILE A 213 20.35 2.83 -12.96
CA ILE A 213 21.28 2.43 -11.89
C ILE A 213 22.62 3.18 -12.10
N PRO A 214 23.08 3.92 -11.07
CA PRO A 214 24.28 4.74 -11.18
C PRO A 214 25.58 3.92 -11.23
N TYR A 215 26.65 4.56 -11.69
CA TYR A 215 27.97 3.97 -11.74
C TYR A 215 28.42 3.49 -10.34
N GLY A 216 29.06 2.33 -10.30
CA GLY A 216 29.58 1.72 -9.07
C GLY A 216 28.62 0.71 -8.40
N LEU A 217 27.39 0.58 -8.89
CA LEU A 217 26.44 -0.43 -8.43
C LEU A 217 26.26 -1.58 -9.43
N PRO A 218 25.91 -2.79 -8.94
CA PRO A 218 25.53 -3.90 -9.82
C PRO A 218 24.38 -3.51 -10.75
N GLY A 219 24.50 -3.85 -12.02
CA GLY A 219 23.49 -3.50 -13.03
C GLY A 219 23.58 -2.08 -13.57
N TYR A 220 24.70 -1.39 -13.40
CA TYR A 220 24.94 -0.06 -13.95
C TYR A 220 24.28 0.18 -15.31
N ASN A 221 23.62 1.31 -15.46
CA ASN A 221 22.93 1.77 -16.67
C ASN A 221 21.68 0.96 -17.07
N ASN A 222 21.22 0.00 -16.27
CA ASN A 222 19.88 -0.57 -16.44
C ASN A 222 18.85 0.28 -15.68
N PRO A 223 17.55 0.17 -16.01
CA PRO A 223 16.49 0.75 -15.20
C PRO A 223 16.53 0.19 -13.77
N SER A 224 16.21 1.03 -12.80
CA SER A 224 16.09 0.62 -11.42
C SER A 224 14.64 0.28 -11.04
N TRP A 225 14.47 -0.42 -9.93
CA TRP A 225 13.20 -0.63 -9.28
C TRP A 225 12.89 0.51 -8.31
N MET A 226 11.61 0.84 -8.19
CA MET A 226 11.02 1.60 -7.11
C MET A 226 9.98 0.72 -6.42
N PHE A 227 10.06 0.55 -5.10
CA PHE A 227 9.11 -0.21 -4.32
C PHE A 227 8.41 0.67 -3.30
N MET A 228 7.09 0.55 -3.25
CA MET A 228 6.22 1.20 -2.25
C MET A 228 5.22 0.18 -1.70
N ASP A 229 4.81 0.32 -0.45
CA ASP A 229 3.80 -0.55 0.16
C ASP A 229 2.45 0.15 0.31
N GLU A 230 2.44 1.33 0.94
CA GLU A 230 1.22 2.04 1.29
C GLU A 230 1.39 3.55 1.15
N ILE A 231 0.37 4.23 0.64
CA ILE A 231 0.24 5.70 0.61
C ILE A 231 -0.81 6.11 1.63
N VAL A 232 -0.38 6.40 2.84
CA VAL A 232 -1.24 6.86 3.94
C VAL A 232 -1.68 8.29 3.67
N VAL A 233 -2.98 8.53 3.57
CA VAL A 233 -3.58 9.84 3.33
C VAL A 233 -4.28 10.33 4.61
N GLU A 234 -3.90 11.50 5.11
CA GLU A 234 -4.46 12.12 6.32
C GLU A 234 -5.21 13.42 6.04
#